data_2bf1738be6350730af63d5b4303108ef
#
_entry.id   2bf1738be6350730af63d5b4303108ef
#
_cell.length_a   1.000
_cell.length_b   1.000
_cell.length_c   1.000
_cell.angle_alpha   90.00
_cell.angle_beta   90.00
_cell.angle_gamma   90.00
#
_symmetry.space_group_name_H-M   'P 1'
#
loop_
_entity.id
_entity.type
_entity.pdbx_description
1 polymer ?
#
loop_
_entity_poly.entity_id
_entity_poly.type
_entity_poly.pdbx_seq_one_letter_code
_entity_poly.pdbx_strand_id
1 'polypeptide(L)'
;LRIGKLGLAQRALPTALMEAGFSDVGKALAEPAELLERFRRTAQRVIAQGAEAIIPGQLYLSEAIARAGVTRIDEVPIVDGLAATLKMAEAMADLKRLGISVTRRGYSHAQPSRDMIEHARRVHSRPGVVPPPGKKR
;
A
#
# COMPACT_ATOMS: atom_id res chain seq x y z
N LEU A 1 5.78 -12.94 -3.13
CA LEU A 1 4.72 -12.33 -2.31
C LEU A 1 4.64 -13.05 -0.95
N ARG A 2 4.46 -12.32 0.16
CA ARG A 2 4.38 -12.89 1.52
C ARG A 2 3.03 -13.55 1.83
N ILE A 3 2.13 -13.65 0.84
CA ILE A 3 0.77 -14.20 0.97
C ILE A 3 0.79 -15.63 1.54
N GLY A 4 1.76 -16.45 1.14
CA GLY A 4 1.94 -17.81 1.69
C GLY A 4 2.25 -17.83 3.19
N LYS A 5 2.98 -16.83 3.71
CA LYS A 5 3.27 -16.72 5.15
C LYS A 5 2.05 -16.34 5.98
N LEU A 6 1.00 -15.80 5.36
CA LEU A 6 -0.26 -15.45 5.99
C LEU A 6 -1.30 -16.58 5.88
N GLY A 7 -0.93 -17.75 5.33
CA GLY A 7 -1.87 -18.86 5.12
C GLY A 7 -2.90 -18.62 4.00
N LEU A 8 -2.70 -17.58 3.17
CA LEU A 8 -3.66 -17.17 2.15
C LEU A 8 -3.29 -17.64 0.74
N ALA A 9 -2.28 -18.51 0.60
CA ALA A 9 -1.78 -18.94 -0.72
C ALA A 9 -2.87 -19.58 -1.60
N GLN A 10 -3.78 -20.35 -1.00
CA GLN A 10 -4.86 -21.01 -1.72
C GLN A 10 -5.99 -20.05 -2.15
N ARG A 11 -6.00 -18.82 -1.63
CA ARG A 11 -6.99 -17.79 -1.94
C ARG A 11 -6.44 -16.72 -2.89
N ALA A 12 -5.24 -16.89 -3.39
CA ALA A 12 -4.59 -15.95 -4.27
C ALA A 12 -4.25 -16.59 -5.61
N LEU A 13 -4.74 -16.01 -6.69
CA LEU A 13 -4.28 -16.34 -8.03
C LEU A 13 -2.82 -15.92 -8.23
N PRO A 14 -2.11 -16.52 -9.19
CA PRO A 14 -0.78 -16.05 -9.58
C PRO A 14 -0.79 -14.55 -9.91
N THR A 15 0.28 -13.86 -9.53
CA THR A 15 0.41 -12.43 -9.84
C THR A 15 0.46 -12.22 -11.36
N ALA A 16 -0.47 -11.44 -11.88
CA ALA A 16 -0.46 -11.02 -13.27
C ALA A 16 0.46 -9.81 -13.43
N LEU A 17 1.36 -9.87 -14.40
CA LEU A 17 2.21 -8.74 -14.75
C LEU A 17 1.48 -7.85 -15.76
N MET A 18 1.53 -6.55 -15.51
CA MET A 18 1.13 -5.52 -16.46
C MET A 18 2.40 -4.91 -17.05
N GLU A 19 2.42 -4.76 -18.36
CA GLU A 19 3.52 -4.09 -19.07
C GLU A 19 3.45 -2.57 -18.84
N ALA A 20 3.99 -2.13 -17.72
CA ALA A 20 4.11 -0.72 -17.38
C ALA A 20 5.37 -0.48 -16.55
N GLY A 21 6.16 0.48 -16.96
CA GLY A 21 7.31 0.96 -16.20
C GLY A 21 6.94 2.04 -15.18
N PHE A 22 7.89 2.42 -14.36
CA PHE A 22 7.70 3.46 -13.34
C PHE A 22 7.36 4.81 -13.97
N SER A 23 7.93 5.11 -15.16
CA SER A 23 7.64 6.31 -15.94
C SER A 23 6.20 6.37 -16.44
N ASP A 24 5.60 5.21 -16.80
CA ASP A 24 4.22 5.17 -17.27
C ASP A 24 3.24 5.49 -16.17
N VAL A 25 3.51 4.99 -14.95
CA VAL A 25 2.72 5.33 -13.76
C VAL A 25 2.85 6.82 -13.41
N GLY A 26 4.05 7.39 -13.53
CA GLY A 26 4.27 8.83 -13.33
C GLY A 26 3.48 9.70 -14.32
N LYS A 27 3.48 9.34 -15.61
CA LYS A 27 2.68 10.02 -16.64
C LYS A 27 1.18 9.90 -16.38
N ALA A 28 0.72 8.74 -15.91
CA ALA A 28 -0.68 8.47 -15.64
C ALA A 28 -1.29 9.32 -14.53
N LEU A 29 -0.50 10.01 -13.72
CA LEU A 29 -1.03 10.99 -12.77
C LEU A 29 -1.63 12.22 -13.47
N ALA A 30 -1.17 12.53 -14.68
CA ALA A 30 -1.71 13.61 -15.51
C ALA A 30 -2.62 13.05 -16.63
N GLU A 31 -2.22 11.95 -17.25
CA GLU A 31 -2.89 11.35 -18.41
C GLU A 31 -3.14 9.84 -18.16
N PRO A 32 -4.18 9.46 -17.42
CA PRO A 32 -4.37 8.09 -16.95
C PRO A 32 -4.87 7.11 -18.01
N ALA A 33 -5.39 7.57 -19.15
CA ALA A 33 -6.17 6.76 -20.09
C ALA A 33 -5.42 5.50 -20.57
N GLU A 34 -4.17 5.64 -21.00
CA GLU A 34 -3.39 4.51 -21.52
C GLU A 34 -3.07 3.49 -20.43
N LEU A 35 -2.66 3.95 -19.24
CA LEU A 35 -2.37 3.06 -18.12
C LEU A 35 -3.62 2.31 -17.65
N LEU A 36 -4.76 3.00 -17.59
CA LEU A 36 -6.04 2.40 -17.20
C LEU A 36 -6.49 1.34 -18.20
N GLU A 37 -6.28 1.53 -19.49
CA GLU A 37 -6.60 0.54 -20.50
C GLU A 37 -5.72 -0.71 -20.38
N ARG A 38 -4.43 -0.55 -20.13
CA ARG A 38 -3.51 -1.67 -19.85
C ARG A 38 -3.92 -2.40 -18.55
N PHE A 39 -4.29 -1.64 -17.54
CA PHE A 39 -4.78 -2.20 -16.29
C PHE A 39 -6.08 -2.99 -16.48
N ARG A 40 -7.06 -2.42 -17.20
CA ARG A 40 -8.34 -3.09 -17.51
C ARG A 40 -8.11 -4.42 -18.21
N ARG A 41 -7.31 -4.45 -19.26
CA ARG A 41 -6.99 -5.70 -20.00
C ARG A 41 -6.33 -6.74 -19.10
N THR A 42 -5.42 -6.32 -18.22
CA THR A 42 -4.77 -7.24 -17.28
C THR A 42 -5.76 -7.74 -16.22
N ALA A 43 -6.62 -6.86 -15.72
CA ALA A 43 -7.68 -7.20 -14.77
C ALA A 43 -8.67 -8.20 -15.36
N GLN A 44 -9.14 -7.99 -16.59
CA GLN A 44 -10.07 -8.91 -17.25
C GLN A 44 -9.48 -10.32 -17.44
N ARG A 45 -8.17 -10.42 -17.69
CA ARG A 45 -7.51 -11.74 -17.76
C ARG A 45 -7.55 -12.50 -16.44
N VAL A 46 -7.35 -11.82 -15.30
CA VAL A 46 -7.40 -12.48 -13.98
C VAL A 46 -8.84 -12.72 -13.51
N ILE A 47 -9.77 -11.86 -13.91
CA ILE A 47 -11.21 -12.07 -13.69
C ILE A 47 -11.68 -13.35 -14.40
N ALA A 48 -11.27 -13.54 -15.64
CA ALA A 48 -11.57 -14.78 -16.40
C ALA A 48 -10.96 -16.03 -15.75
N GLN A 49 -9.95 -15.90 -14.90
CA GLN A 49 -9.37 -16.99 -14.08
C GLN A 49 -10.06 -17.16 -12.73
N GLY A 50 -11.11 -16.39 -12.44
CA GLY A 50 -11.89 -16.49 -11.20
C GLY A 50 -11.46 -15.51 -10.10
N ALA A 51 -10.80 -14.39 -10.43
CA ALA A 51 -10.52 -13.37 -9.42
C ALA A 51 -11.82 -12.70 -8.95
N GLU A 52 -12.02 -12.66 -7.65
CA GLU A 52 -13.16 -12.00 -6.99
C GLU A 52 -12.80 -10.63 -6.41
N ALA A 53 -11.51 -10.30 -6.35
CA ALA A 53 -10.98 -8.99 -5.99
C ALA A 53 -9.62 -8.77 -6.67
N ILE A 54 -9.33 -7.52 -7.02
CA ILE A 54 -8.07 -7.13 -7.63
C ILE A 54 -7.30 -6.22 -6.68
N ILE A 55 -6.05 -6.59 -6.40
CA ILE A 55 -5.14 -5.80 -5.57
C ILE A 55 -4.00 -5.32 -6.47
N PRO A 56 -3.95 -4.03 -6.85
CA PRO A 56 -2.80 -3.48 -7.55
C PRO A 56 -1.54 -3.63 -6.70
N GLY A 57 -0.51 -4.29 -7.23
CA GLY A 57 0.68 -4.66 -6.47
C GLY A 57 1.65 -3.51 -6.18
N GLN A 58 1.37 -2.30 -6.65
CA GLN A 58 2.20 -1.11 -6.48
C GLN A 58 1.35 0.08 -6.04
N LEU A 59 1.80 0.81 -5.00
CA LEU A 59 1.03 1.91 -4.40
C LEU A 59 0.76 3.06 -5.38
N TYR A 60 1.72 3.46 -6.19
CA TYR A 60 1.52 4.51 -7.20
C TYR A 60 0.50 4.12 -8.27
N LEU A 61 0.47 2.83 -8.65
CA LEU A 61 -0.57 2.31 -9.55
C LEU A 61 -1.95 2.38 -8.87
N SER A 62 -2.06 1.98 -7.60
CA SER A 62 -3.28 2.12 -6.82
C SER A 62 -3.76 3.57 -6.78
N GLU A 63 -2.85 4.52 -6.54
CA GLU A 63 -3.17 5.94 -6.52
C GLU A 63 -3.67 6.45 -7.89
N ALA A 64 -3.01 6.09 -8.98
CA ALA A 64 -3.43 6.48 -10.32
C ALA A 64 -4.84 5.96 -10.67
N ILE A 65 -5.13 4.69 -10.32
CA ILE A 65 -6.43 4.07 -10.51
C ILE A 65 -7.51 4.76 -9.65
N ALA A 66 -7.21 5.01 -8.37
CA ALA A 66 -8.12 5.65 -7.43
C ALA A 66 -8.44 7.10 -7.85
N ARG A 67 -7.45 7.88 -8.28
CA ARG A 67 -7.64 9.25 -8.80
C ARG A 67 -8.51 9.28 -10.05
N ALA A 68 -8.43 8.26 -10.88
CA ALA A 68 -9.29 8.11 -12.04
C ALA A 68 -10.72 7.64 -11.71
N GLY A 69 -11.04 7.43 -10.42
CA GLY A 69 -12.36 7.01 -9.96
C GLY A 69 -12.71 5.56 -10.30
N VAL A 70 -11.72 4.74 -10.68
CA VAL A 70 -11.96 3.34 -11.04
C VAL A 70 -11.93 2.46 -9.80
N THR A 71 -13.09 2.04 -9.34
CA THR A 71 -13.26 1.23 -8.12
C THR A 71 -13.55 -0.24 -8.41
N ARG A 72 -13.85 -0.57 -9.66
CA ARG A 72 -14.15 -1.94 -10.14
C ARG A 72 -13.83 -2.11 -11.61
N ILE A 73 -13.59 -3.31 -12.00
CA ILE A 73 -13.58 -3.76 -13.40
C ILE A 73 -14.64 -4.84 -13.51
N ASP A 74 -15.58 -4.66 -14.41
CA ASP A 74 -16.82 -5.44 -14.48
C ASP A 74 -17.47 -5.44 -13.05
N GLU A 75 -17.82 -6.58 -12.48
CA GLU A 75 -18.39 -6.67 -11.14
C GLU A 75 -17.32 -6.87 -10.03
N VAL A 76 -16.03 -6.96 -10.40
CA VAL A 76 -14.95 -7.29 -9.49
C VAL A 76 -14.35 -6.02 -8.89
N PRO A 77 -14.34 -5.87 -7.55
CA PRO A 77 -13.81 -4.68 -6.89
C PRO A 77 -12.29 -4.59 -6.98
N ILE A 78 -11.81 -3.36 -7.02
CA ILE A 78 -10.39 -3.04 -6.90
C ILE A 78 -10.12 -2.58 -5.47
N VAL A 79 -9.19 -3.24 -4.79
CA VAL A 79 -8.77 -2.85 -3.45
C VAL A 79 -7.70 -1.77 -3.55
N ASP A 80 -8.02 -0.56 -3.13
CA ASP A 80 -7.01 0.49 -2.94
C ASP A 80 -6.13 0.16 -1.73
N GLY A 81 -4.92 -0.35 -2.01
CA GLY A 81 -3.97 -0.75 -0.99
C GLY A 81 -3.49 0.40 -0.12
N LEU A 82 -3.44 1.63 -0.65
CA LEU A 82 -3.04 2.82 0.12
C LEU A 82 -4.14 3.22 1.10
N ALA A 83 -5.38 3.34 0.65
CA ALA A 83 -6.52 3.65 1.51
C ALA A 83 -6.75 2.57 2.58
N ALA A 84 -6.66 1.28 2.20
CA ALA A 84 -6.78 0.17 3.14
C ALA A 84 -5.68 0.20 4.22
N THR A 85 -4.43 0.48 3.85
CA THR A 85 -3.31 0.61 4.79
C THR A 85 -3.52 1.78 5.74
N LEU A 86 -3.98 2.93 5.26
CA LEU A 86 -4.26 4.10 6.08
C LEU A 86 -5.38 3.82 7.09
N LYS A 87 -6.47 3.20 6.65
CA LYS A 87 -7.58 2.81 7.54
C LYS A 87 -7.16 1.78 8.58
N MET A 88 -6.29 0.84 8.23
CA MET A 88 -5.72 -0.09 9.20
C MET A 88 -4.85 0.64 10.23
N ALA A 89 -4.04 1.62 9.81
CA ALA A 89 -3.21 2.42 10.72
C ALA A 89 -4.07 3.26 11.68
N GLU A 90 -5.16 3.86 11.21
CA GLU A 90 -6.15 4.56 12.05
C GLU A 90 -6.77 3.61 13.08
N ALA A 91 -7.26 2.46 12.65
CA ALA A 91 -7.84 1.44 13.54
C ALA A 91 -6.83 0.97 14.60
N MET A 92 -5.58 0.73 14.21
CA MET A 92 -4.53 0.34 15.16
C MET A 92 -4.19 1.46 16.16
N ALA A 93 -4.27 2.73 15.74
CA ALA A 93 -4.09 3.88 16.63
C ALA A 93 -5.23 3.98 17.65
N ASP A 94 -6.47 3.73 17.22
CA ASP A 94 -7.65 3.72 18.11
C ASP A 94 -7.59 2.57 19.11
N LEU A 95 -7.26 1.35 18.67
CA LEU A 95 -7.05 0.21 19.57
C LEU A 95 -5.99 0.51 20.63
N LYS A 96 -4.89 1.17 20.23
CA LYS A 96 -3.84 1.59 21.16
C LYS A 96 -4.36 2.58 22.22
N ARG A 97 -5.25 3.51 21.84
CA ARG A 97 -5.87 4.45 22.81
C ARG A 97 -6.75 3.73 23.82
N LEU A 98 -7.37 2.62 23.41
CA LEU A 98 -8.14 1.73 24.30
C LEU A 98 -7.27 0.79 25.13
N GLY A 99 -5.94 0.90 25.09
CA GLY A 99 -5.02 0.01 25.80
C GLY A 99 -4.74 -1.31 25.08
N ILE A 100 -5.34 -1.54 23.93
CA ILE A 100 -5.12 -2.75 23.12
C ILE A 100 -3.96 -2.48 22.17
N SER A 101 -2.83 -3.16 22.35
CA SER A 101 -1.67 -2.96 21.49
C SER A 101 -1.00 -4.29 21.15
N VAL A 102 -0.25 -4.30 20.05
CA VAL A 102 0.58 -5.45 19.68
C VAL A 102 1.75 -5.59 20.64
N THR A 103 2.18 -6.82 20.88
CA THR A 103 3.39 -7.09 21.65
C THR A 103 4.63 -6.47 20.97
N ARG A 104 5.56 -5.94 21.77
CA ARG A 104 6.85 -5.42 21.31
C ARG A 104 8.00 -6.41 21.53
N ARG A 105 7.69 -7.64 21.91
CA ARG A 105 8.69 -8.69 22.17
C ARG A 105 9.17 -9.39 20.91
N GLY A 106 8.36 -9.39 19.84
CA GLY A 106 8.72 -10.03 18.58
C GLY A 106 9.58 -9.14 17.69
N TYR A 107 10.42 -9.76 16.87
CA TYR A 107 11.31 -9.10 15.92
C TYR A 107 10.61 -8.03 15.05
N SER A 108 9.42 -8.33 14.56
CA SER A 108 8.66 -7.42 13.68
C SER A 108 8.06 -6.20 14.40
N HIS A 109 8.00 -6.22 15.73
CA HIS A 109 7.35 -5.20 16.54
C HIS A 109 8.25 -4.67 17.65
N ALA A 110 9.52 -5.10 17.70
CA ALA A 110 10.50 -4.60 18.64
C ALA A 110 10.72 -3.10 18.44
N GLN A 111 10.81 -2.37 19.53
CA GLN A 111 11.20 -0.96 19.43
C GLN A 111 12.65 -0.83 19.04
N PRO A 112 13.01 0.13 18.17
CA PRO A 112 14.40 0.46 17.94
C PRO A 112 15.05 0.93 19.26
N SER A 113 16.35 0.64 19.42
CA SER A 113 17.10 1.11 20.58
C SER A 113 17.13 2.65 20.66
N ARG A 114 17.36 3.19 21.85
CA ARG A 114 17.51 4.66 22.01
C ARG A 114 18.57 5.22 21.11
N ASP A 115 19.71 4.54 20.99
CA ASP A 115 20.83 4.96 20.14
C ASP A 115 20.45 5.02 18.66
N MET A 116 19.65 4.06 18.18
CA MET A 116 19.13 4.08 16.81
C MET A 116 18.19 5.27 16.59
N ILE A 117 17.32 5.57 17.55
CA ILE A 117 16.41 6.72 17.48
C ILE A 117 17.20 8.03 17.47
N GLU A 118 18.20 8.17 18.32
CA GLU A 118 19.06 9.35 18.39
C GLU A 118 19.93 9.51 17.12
N HIS A 119 20.44 8.38 16.60
CA HIS A 119 21.15 8.39 15.34
C HIS A 119 20.25 8.85 14.18
N ALA A 120 19.05 8.30 14.07
CA ALA A 120 18.07 8.71 13.06
C ALA A 120 17.72 10.21 13.19
N ARG A 121 17.50 10.70 14.41
CA ARG A 121 17.25 12.13 14.65
C ARG A 121 18.42 13.00 14.17
N ARG A 122 19.65 12.63 14.51
CA ARG A 122 20.86 13.38 14.06
C ARG A 122 20.99 13.41 12.53
N VAL A 123 20.70 12.30 11.87
CA VAL A 123 20.75 12.22 10.40
C VAL A 123 19.67 13.08 9.76
N HIS A 124 18.45 13.07 10.31
CA HIS A 124 17.32 13.84 9.77
C HIS A 124 17.33 15.32 10.22
N SER A 125 18.14 15.70 11.20
CA SER A 125 18.29 17.09 11.64
C SER A 125 19.32 17.89 10.79
N ARG A 126 19.86 17.30 9.72
CA ARG A 126 20.76 18.02 8.80
C ARG A 126 19.99 19.09 8.03
N PRO A 127 20.63 20.26 7.72
CA PRO A 127 19.98 21.32 6.96
C PRO A 127 19.43 20.80 5.63
N GLY A 128 18.14 21.02 5.38
CA GLY A 128 17.42 20.54 4.20
C GLY A 128 16.39 19.44 4.46
N VAL A 129 16.36 18.84 5.64
CA VAL A 129 15.31 17.89 6.02
C VAL A 129 14.32 18.62 6.95
N VAL A 130 13.07 18.76 6.51
CA VAL A 130 12.01 19.39 7.33
C VAL A 130 11.72 18.50 8.54
N PRO A 131 11.91 18.96 9.79
CA PRO A 131 11.55 18.19 10.97
C PRO A 131 10.02 18.00 11.01
N PRO A 132 9.52 16.87 11.55
CA PRO A 132 8.09 16.67 11.73
C PRO A 132 7.54 17.75 12.69
N PRO A 133 6.30 18.24 12.48
CA PRO A 133 5.70 19.27 13.31
C PRO A 133 5.70 18.81 14.77
N GLY A 134 6.32 19.64 15.63
CA GLY A 134 6.43 19.36 17.06
C GLY A 134 5.04 19.23 17.69
N LYS A 135 4.82 18.15 18.45
CA LYS A 135 3.63 18.05 19.31
C LYS A 135 3.67 19.19 20.33
N LYS A 136 2.75 20.13 20.20
CA LYS A 136 2.43 21.03 21.33
C LYS A 136 1.95 20.14 22.48
N ARG A 137 2.58 20.30 23.63
CA ARG A 137 2.15 19.68 24.90
C ARG A 137 0.83 20.26 25.35
#